data_407e065d5e9058dff8fb6963171e05f0
#
_entry.id   407e065d5e9058dff8fb6963171e05f0
#
_cell.length_a   1.000
_cell.length_b   1.000
_cell.length_c   1.000
_cell.angle_alpha   90.00
_cell.angle_beta   90.00
_cell.angle_gamma   90.00
#
_symmetry.space_group_name_H-M   'P 1'
#
loop_
_entity.id
_entity.type
_entity.pdbx_description
1 polymer ?
#
loop_
_entity_poly.entity_id
_entity_poly.type
_entity_poly.pdbx_seq_one_letter_code
_entity_poly.pdbx_strand_id
1 'polypeptide(L)'
;ITCGDYLSVLKEYAEPGDFIFLDPPYLPISEYSDFKRYTKEQFYEEDHVELAREVKRLQELGCHVILTNSNHPLVHELYADYKIEVIQTKRYISCNGSKRKGEDIIVDILPKQKTMLKVVPKPLPEQVMKYPATRYMGSKSKLLPQIWAVASQFNFDSVVDLFSGSGIVGYMFKAQGKTVISNDYMAMSATFTKAMVENNNVVLPLDEAKKLLIEKRESDHFVEETFRGLYYKDEENR
;
A
#
# COMPACT_ATOMS: atom_id res chain seq x y z
N ILE A 1 1.00 3.33 14.63
CA ILE A 1 1.82 2.78 13.52
C ILE A 1 2.61 1.60 14.05
N THR A 2 2.60 0.48 13.32
CA THR A 2 3.35 -0.73 13.63
C THR A 2 4.37 -1.05 12.52
N CYS A 3 5.35 -1.88 12.84
CA CYS A 3 6.33 -2.38 11.88
C CYS A 3 6.57 -3.87 12.18
N GLY A 4 6.08 -4.75 11.31
CA GLY A 4 6.20 -6.18 11.54
C GLY A 4 5.39 -7.04 10.59
N ASP A 5 5.32 -8.31 10.93
CA ASP A 5 4.55 -9.30 10.20
C ASP A 5 3.05 -9.01 10.25
N TYR A 6 2.40 -9.04 9.08
CA TYR A 6 1.00 -8.69 8.90
C TYR A 6 0.03 -9.63 9.65
N LEU A 7 0.35 -10.92 9.76
CA LEU A 7 -0.50 -11.89 10.48
C LEU A 7 -0.54 -11.58 11.97
N SER A 8 0.60 -11.19 12.54
CA SER A 8 0.70 -10.81 13.94
C SER A 8 -0.12 -9.55 14.22
N VAL A 9 -0.03 -8.55 13.34
CA VAL A 9 -0.80 -7.31 13.45
C VAL A 9 -2.30 -7.55 13.31
N LEU A 10 -2.72 -8.39 12.37
CA LEU A 10 -4.15 -8.76 12.22
C LEU A 10 -4.71 -9.48 13.44
N LYS A 11 -3.92 -10.36 14.07
CA LYS A 11 -4.33 -11.06 15.27
C LYS A 11 -4.47 -10.13 16.47
N GLU A 12 -3.62 -9.11 16.55
CA GLU A 12 -3.57 -8.19 17.68
C GLU A 12 -4.62 -7.07 17.58
N TYR A 13 -4.84 -6.53 16.37
CA TYR A 13 -5.60 -5.28 16.20
C TYR A 13 -6.92 -5.40 15.44
N ALA A 14 -7.18 -6.50 14.69
CA ALA A 14 -8.42 -6.59 13.92
C ALA A 14 -9.62 -6.92 14.82
N GLU A 15 -10.61 -6.05 14.81
CA GLU A 15 -11.84 -6.15 15.59
C GLU A 15 -13.09 -6.24 14.69
N PRO A 16 -14.21 -6.82 15.20
CA PRO A 16 -15.46 -6.86 14.45
C PRO A 16 -15.96 -5.47 14.06
N GLY A 17 -16.18 -5.26 12.77
CA GLY A 17 -16.66 -3.98 12.23
C GLY A 17 -15.54 -3.09 11.69
N ASP A 18 -14.30 -3.50 11.79
CA ASP A 18 -13.17 -2.82 11.16
C ASP A 18 -13.24 -2.88 9.63
N PHE A 19 -12.70 -1.84 9.03
CA PHE A 19 -12.35 -1.83 7.62
C PHE A 19 -10.88 -2.21 7.47
N ILE A 20 -10.60 -3.27 6.70
CA ILE A 20 -9.24 -3.78 6.49
C ILE A 20 -8.83 -3.51 5.05
N PHE A 21 -7.73 -2.82 4.84
CA PHE A 21 -7.14 -2.62 3.52
C PHE A 21 -5.87 -3.46 3.37
N LEU A 22 -5.85 -4.30 2.33
CA LEU A 22 -4.76 -5.22 2.01
C LEU A 22 -4.17 -4.88 0.64
N ASP A 23 -2.91 -4.53 0.60
CA ASP A 23 -2.15 -4.27 -0.61
C ASP A 23 -0.83 -5.07 -0.61
N PRO A 24 -0.91 -6.42 -0.59
CA PRO A 24 0.26 -7.27 -0.52
C PRO A 24 1.15 -7.09 -1.76
N PRO A 25 2.41 -7.51 -1.72
CA PRO A 25 3.24 -7.60 -2.91
C PRO A 25 2.51 -8.37 -4.01
N TYR A 26 2.41 -7.77 -5.21
CA TYR A 26 1.60 -8.31 -6.29
C TYR A 26 2.22 -9.57 -6.90
N LEU A 27 1.38 -10.53 -7.26
CA LEU A 27 1.81 -11.67 -8.08
C LEU A 27 2.30 -11.19 -9.45
N PRO A 28 3.47 -11.66 -9.91
CA PRO A 28 4.01 -11.28 -11.20
C PRO A 28 3.19 -11.87 -12.34
N ILE A 29 2.76 -11.04 -13.29
CA ILE A 29 1.99 -11.48 -14.49
C ILE A 29 2.92 -12.13 -15.53
N SER A 30 4.24 -11.91 -15.45
CA SER A 30 5.24 -12.47 -16.36
C SER A 30 6.57 -12.69 -15.64
N GLU A 31 7.40 -13.62 -16.14
CA GLU A 31 8.75 -13.91 -15.61
C GLU A 31 9.66 -12.68 -15.52
N TYR A 32 9.43 -11.64 -16.35
CA TYR A 32 10.17 -10.38 -16.34
C TYR A 32 9.61 -9.32 -15.40
N SER A 33 8.46 -9.56 -14.76
CA SER A 33 7.80 -8.63 -13.82
C SER A 33 8.06 -8.96 -12.36
N ASP A 34 9.18 -9.64 -12.07
CA ASP A 34 9.53 -10.07 -10.74
C ASP A 34 10.01 -8.90 -9.86
N PHE A 35 9.05 -8.21 -9.23
CA PHE A 35 9.29 -7.18 -8.21
C PHE A 35 9.29 -7.74 -6.78
N LYS A 36 9.57 -9.04 -6.60
CA LYS A 36 9.53 -9.74 -5.31
C LYS A 36 10.61 -9.29 -4.30
N ARG A 37 11.56 -8.42 -4.69
CA ARG A 37 12.79 -8.15 -3.95
C ARG A 37 12.73 -6.94 -3.00
N TYR A 38 11.60 -6.70 -2.32
CA TYR A 38 11.53 -5.60 -1.34
C TYR A 38 12.07 -5.97 0.04
N THR A 39 12.09 -7.28 0.37
CA THR A 39 12.58 -7.80 1.65
C THR A 39 13.45 -9.04 1.43
N LYS A 40 14.24 -9.44 2.43
CA LYS A 40 14.98 -10.71 2.41
C LYS A 40 14.03 -11.90 2.30
N GLU A 41 12.86 -11.78 2.90
CA GLU A 41 11.76 -12.73 2.82
C GLU A 41 10.82 -12.26 1.74
N GLN A 42 10.77 -12.99 0.64
CA GLN A 42 9.92 -12.70 -0.51
C GLN A 42 8.48 -13.13 -0.20
N PHE A 43 7.49 -12.48 -0.83
CA PHE A 43 6.08 -12.85 -0.72
C PHE A 43 5.75 -13.78 -1.91
N TYR A 44 5.60 -15.07 -1.63
CA TYR A 44 5.40 -16.12 -2.63
C TYR A 44 3.92 -16.47 -2.81
N GLU A 45 3.63 -17.45 -3.69
CA GLU A 45 2.28 -17.94 -3.91
C GLU A 45 1.67 -18.56 -2.64
N GLU A 46 2.49 -19.23 -1.83
CA GLU A 46 2.08 -19.78 -0.54
C GLU A 46 1.60 -18.73 0.44
N ASP A 47 2.25 -17.56 0.43
CA ASP A 47 1.86 -16.42 1.28
C ASP A 47 0.52 -15.82 0.83
N HIS A 48 0.25 -15.82 -0.48
CA HIS A 48 -1.07 -15.42 -1.01
C HIS A 48 -2.16 -16.41 -0.60
N VAL A 49 -1.87 -17.70 -0.56
CA VAL A 49 -2.80 -18.73 -0.07
C VAL A 49 -3.06 -18.55 1.43
N GLU A 50 -2.03 -18.26 2.22
CA GLU A 50 -2.18 -17.98 3.65
C GLU A 50 -2.98 -16.70 3.88
N LEU A 51 -2.69 -15.63 3.13
CA LEU A 51 -3.45 -14.38 3.18
C LEU A 51 -4.94 -14.61 2.84
N ALA A 52 -5.25 -15.44 1.84
CA ALA A 52 -6.62 -15.76 1.49
C ALA A 52 -7.37 -16.50 2.62
N ARG A 53 -6.69 -17.38 3.37
CA ARG A 53 -7.26 -18.00 4.58
C ARG A 53 -7.53 -16.97 5.66
N GLU A 54 -6.61 -16.03 5.86
CA GLU A 54 -6.76 -14.97 6.82
C GLU A 54 -7.89 -13.99 6.44
N VAL A 55 -8.05 -13.66 5.17
CA VAL A 55 -9.18 -12.88 4.65
C VAL A 55 -10.52 -13.55 4.99
N LYS A 56 -10.61 -14.86 4.85
CA LYS A 56 -11.82 -15.61 5.24
C LYS A 56 -12.09 -15.52 6.74
N ARG A 57 -11.05 -15.63 7.58
CA ARG A 57 -11.17 -15.42 9.03
C ARG A 57 -11.67 -14.02 9.37
N LEU A 58 -11.11 -12.98 8.72
CA LEU A 58 -11.53 -11.58 8.92
C LEU A 58 -12.99 -11.36 8.51
N GLN A 59 -13.43 -11.96 7.41
CA GLN A 59 -14.82 -11.92 6.99
C GLN A 59 -15.74 -12.56 8.04
N GLU A 60 -15.34 -13.70 8.61
CA GLU A 60 -16.09 -14.39 9.66
C GLU A 60 -16.10 -13.60 10.97
N LEU A 61 -15.00 -12.89 11.28
CA LEU A 61 -14.90 -11.98 12.41
C LEU A 61 -15.87 -10.79 12.29
N GLY A 62 -16.30 -10.46 11.07
CA GLY A 62 -17.21 -9.34 10.80
C GLY A 62 -16.50 -8.08 10.27
N CYS A 63 -15.28 -8.21 9.77
CA CYS A 63 -14.56 -7.13 9.10
C CYS A 63 -15.00 -6.98 7.64
N HIS A 64 -14.98 -5.76 7.13
CA HIS A 64 -15.04 -5.50 5.69
C HIS A 64 -13.62 -5.42 5.14
N VAL A 65 -13.27 -6.28 4.20
CA VAL A 65 -11.92 -6.34 3.64
C VAL A 65 -11.92 -5.88 2.19
N ILE A 66 -10.99 -4.99 1.84
CA ILE A 66 -10.64 -4.68 0.45
C ILE A 66 -9.21 -5.11 0.20
N LEU A 67 -9.02 -5.89 -0.86
CA LEU A 67 -7.70 -6.34 -1.28
C LEU A 67 -7.43 -5.86 -2.71
N THR A 68 -6.21 -5.35 -2.94
CA THR A 68 -5.69 -5.03 -4.27
C THR A 68 -4.62 -6.02 -4.68
N ASN A 69 -4.58 -6.37 -5.98
CA ASN A 69 -3.52 -7.22 -6.54
C ASN A 69 -3.44 -7.05 -8.06
N SER A 70 -2.51 -7.76 -8.70
CA SER A 70 -2.46 -7.91 -10.16
C SER A 70 -3.63 -8.77 -10.66
N ASN A 71 -4.02 -8.58 -11.93
CA ASN A 71 -5.00 -9.44 -12.59
C ASN A 71 -4.37 -10.80 -12.95
N HIS A 72 -4.09 -11.63 -11.92
CA HIS A 72 -3.42 -12.93 -12.04
C HIS A 72 -4.41 -14.08 -11.83
N PRO A 73 -4.34 -15.21 -12.60
CA PRO A 73 -5.27 -16.33 -12.47
C PRO A 73 -5.39 -16.88 -11.06
N LEU A 74 -4.27 -17.04 -10.33
CA LEU A 74 -4.29 -17.51 -8.95
C LEU A 74 -5.09 -16.60 -8.03
N VAL A 75 -5.03 -15.28 -8.23
CA VAL A 75 -5.82 -14.33 -7.41
C VAL A 75 -7.30 -14.51 -7.66
N HIS A 76 -7.71 -14.73 -8.93
CA HIS A 76 -9.10 -15.03 -9.26
C HIS A 76 -9.57 -16.36 -8.64
N GLU A 77 -8.69 -17.36 -8.59
CA GLU A 77 -8.99 -18.64 -7.95
C GLU A 77 -9.17 -18.50 -6.44
N LEU A 78 -8.22 -17.84 -5.77
CA LEU A 78 -8.23 -17.65 -4.31
C LEU A 78 -9.42 -16.84 -3.81
N TYR A 79 -9.91 -15.91 -4.62
CA TYR A 79 -10.98 -14.96 -4.25
C TYR A 79 -12.25 -15.15 -5.11
N ALA A 80 -12.45 -16.33 -5.72
CA ALA A 80 -13.58 -16.62 -6.62
C ALA A 80 -14.97 -16.39 -6.00
N ASP A 81 -15.10 -16.55 -4.69
CA ASP A 81 -16.35 -16.35 -3.95
C ASP A 81 -16.71 -14.86 -3.71
N TYR A 82 -15.85 -13.93 -4.10
CA TYR A 82 -15.98 -12.52 -3.80
C TYR A 82 -16.16 -11.68 -5.06
N LYS A 83 -16.61 -10.45 -4.87
CA LYS A 83 -16.70 -9.49 -5.97
C LYS A 83 -15.32 -9.00 -6.37
N ILE A 84 -14.90 -9.29 -7.61
CA ILE A 84 -13.66 -8.84 -8.19
C ILE A 84 -13.95 -7.77 -9.26
N GLU A 85 -13.30 -6.62 -9.15
CA GLU A 85 -13.36 -5.54 -10.14
C GLU A 85 -11.98 -5.34 -10.78
N VAL A 86 -11.93 -5.43 -12.11
CA VAL A 86 -10.68 -5.23 -12.88
C VAL A 86 -10.56 -3.75 -13.25
N ILE A 87 -9.42 -3.15 -12.90
CA ILE A 87 -9.13 -1.74 -13.15
C ILE A 87 -7.99 -1.61 -14.14
N GLN A 88 -8.21 -0.81 -15.19
CA GLN A 88 -7.17 -0.49 -16.16
C GLN A 88 -6.18 0.50 -15.56
N THR A 89 -4.91 0.10 -15.48
CA THR A 89 -3.83 0.93 -14.94
C THR A 89 -2.76 1.21 -15.98
N LYS A 90 -2.04 2.34 -15.84
CA LYS A 90 -0.89 2.68 -16.68
C LYS A 90 0.39 2.33 -15.94
N ARG A 91 1.17 1.38 -16.45
CA ARG A 91 2.49 1.06 -15.92
C ARG A 91 3.56 1.96 -16.57
N TYR A 92 4.34 2.67 -15.75
CA TYR A 92 5.36 3.60 -16.23
C TYR A 92 6.72 2.94 -16.51
N ILE A 93 6.96 1.75 -15.99
CA ILE A 93 8.23 1.03 -16.12
C ILE A 93 8.07 -0.04 -17.19
N SER A 94 8.16 0.38 -18.44
CA SER A 94 8.30 -0.53 -19.58
C SER A 94 9.09 0.17 -20.68
N CYS A 95 10.14 -0.46 -21.16
CA CYS A 95 10.93 0.00 -22.31
C CYS A 95 10.12 0.03 -23.61
N ASN A 96 8.96 -0.62 -23.64
CA ASN A 96 8.08 -0.68 -24.80
C ASN A 96 6.76 0.04 -24.53
N GLY A 97 6.51 1.16 -25.23
CA GLY A 97 5.35 2.03 -25.05
C GLY A 97 3.98 1.36 -25.24
N SER A 98 3.90 0.32 -26.07
CA SER A 98 2.67 -0.45 -26.31
C SER A 98 2.32 -1.41 -25.16
N LYS A 99 3.29 -1.76 -24.29
CA LYS A 99 3.12 -2.63 -23.12
C LYS A 99 2.87 -1.87 -21.81
N ARG A 100 2.56 -0.57 -21.86
CA ARG A 100 2.31 0.27 -20.68
C ARG A 100 0.90 0.14 -20.10
N LYS A 101 0.06 -0.72 -20.67
CA LYS A 101 -1.25 -1.06 -20.09
C LYS A 101 -1.05 -2.17 -19.06
N GLY A 102 -1.58 -1.97 -17.87
CA GLY A 102 -1.63 -2.97 -16.82
C GLY A 102 -3.06 -3.12 -16.32
N GLU A 103 -3.36 -4.24 -15.75
CA GLU A 103 -4.62 -4.49 -15.09
C GLU A 103 -4.34 -4.82 -13.63
N ASP A 104 -4.98 -4.09 -12.74
CA ASP A 104 -5.01 -4.39 -11.32
C ASP A 104 -6.44 -4.80 -10.95
N ILE A 105 -6.61 -5.50 -9.85
CA ILE A 105 -7.92 -5.87 -9.36
C ILE A 105 -8.18 -5.28 -7.97
N ILE A 106 -9.45 -5.04 -7.69
CA ILE A 106 -9.96 -4.81 -6.33
C ILE A 106 -10.90 -5.97 -6.01
N VAL A 107 -10.63 -6.63 -4.89
CA VAL A 107 -11.52 -7.65 -4.32
C VAL A 107 -12.26 -7.02 -3.15
N ASP A 108 -13.59 -7.08 -3.19
CA ASP A 108 -14.49 -6.54 -2.16
C ASP A 108 -15.11 -7.69 -1.36
N ILE A 109 -14.72 -7.82 -0.10
CA ILE A 109 -15.08 -8.91 0.80
C ILE A 109 -15.96 -8.36 1.93
N LEU A 110 -17.27 -8.51 1.80
CA LEU A 110 -18.24 -8.07 2.79
C LEU A 110 -18.30 -9.03 3.98
N PRO A 111 -18.52 -8.53 5.22
CA PRO A 111 -18.68 -9.37 6.41
C PRO A 111 -19.92 -10.29 6.30
N LYS A 112 -19.80 -11.52 6.80
CA LYS A 112 -20.90 -12.51 6.74
C LYS A 112 -22.11 -12.17 7.61
N GLN A 113 -21.89 -11.50 8.76
CA GLN A 113 -22.91 -11.41 9.80
C GLN A 113 -23.51 -10.01 10.00
N LYS A 114 -23.00 -8.99 9.32
CA LYS A 114 -23.47 -7.61 9.50
C LYS A 114 -23.86 -7.02 8.17
N THR A 115 -25.14 -6.72 8.00
CA THR A 115 -25.58 -5.86 6.91
C THR A 115 -24.99 -4.47 7.17
N MET A 116 -23.82 -4.20 6.62
CA MET A 116 -23.27 -2.84 6.68
C MET A 116 -24.27 -1.94 5.94
N LEU A 117 -24.76 -0.91 6.63
CA LEU A 117 -25.65 0.07 6.02
C LEU A 117 -24.86 0.79 4.92
N LYS A 118 -25.29 0.61 3.68
CA LYS A 118 -24.80 1.42 2.57
C LYS A 118 -25.16 2.87 2.80
N VAL A 119 -24.18 3.73 2.74
CA VAL A 119 -24.36 5.18 2.85
C VAL A 119 -24.11 5.83 1.49
N VAL A 120 -24.57 7.06 1.32
CA VAL A 120 -24.25 7.83 0.10
C VAL A 120 -22.74 8.07 0.05
N PRO A 121 -22.06 7.66 -1.04
CA PRO A 121 -20.62 7.83 -1.17
C PRO A 121 -20.22 9.30 -1.04
N LYS A 122 -19.22 9.57 -0.23
CA LYS A 122 -18.63 10.90 -0.10
C LYS A 122 -17.56 11.12 -1.17
N PRO A 123 -17.37 12.35 -1.66
CA PRO A 123 -16.27 12.65 -2.57
C PRO A 123 -14.93 12.45 -1.86
N LEU A 124 -13.89 12.12 -2.65
CA LEU A 124 -12.53 12.06 -2.14
C LEU A 124 -12.11 13.45 -1.61
N PRO A 125 -11.58 13.57 -0.37
CA PRO A 125 -11.20 14.86 0.18
C PRO A 125 -10.09 15.54 -0.63
N GLU A 126 -10.19 16.81 -0.87
CA GLU A 126 -9.15 17.60 -1.54
C GLU A 126 -7.80 17.54 -0.80
N GLN A 127 -7.83 17.42 0.51
CA GLN A 127 -6.63 17.29 1.34
C GLN A 127 -5.75 16.11 0.91
N VAL A 128 -6.33 15.02 0.42
CA VAL A 128 -5.60 13.84 -0.07
C VAL A 128 -4.70 14.20 -1.25
N MET A 129 -5.14 15.14 -2.09
CA MET A 129 -4.35 15.62 -3.25
C MET A 129 -3.11 16.43 -2.85
N LYS A 130 -3.02 16.86 -1.60
CA LYS A 130 -1.86 17.57 -1.03
C LYS A 130 -0.79 16.62 -0.48
N TYR A 131 -1.04 15.30 -0.52
CA TYR A 131 -0.05 14.32 -0.10
C TYR A 131 1.22 14.46 -0.92
N PRO A 132 2.42 14.49 -0.30
CA PRO A 132 3.67 14.67 -1.03
C PRO A 132 3.85 13.63 -2.12
N ALA A 133 4.15 14.06 -3.33
CA ALA A 133 4.44 13.18 -4.44
C ALA A 133 5.77 12.46 -4.17
N THR A 134 5.70 11.20 -3.79
CA THR A 134 6.86 10.33 -3.63
C THR A 134 7.00 9.42 -4.84
N ARG A 135 8.23 9.13 -5.26
CA ARG A 135 8.50 8.10 -6.27
C ARG A 135 8.51 6.69 -5.66
N TYR A 136 7.59 6.44 -4.74
CA TYR A 136 7.46 5.14 -4.10
C TYR A 136 6.88 4.13 -5.11
N MET A 137 7.60 3.03 -5.35
CA MET A 137 7.13 1.96 -6.22
C MET A 137 5.93 1.26 -5.57
N GLY A 138 4.87 1.02 -6.33
CA GLY A 138 3.64 0.42 -5.79
C GLY A 138 2.70 1.41 -5.10
N SER A 139 3.01 2.72 -5.06
CA SER A 139 2.09 3.71 -4.48
C SER A 139 0.69 3.65 -5.11
N LYS A 140 -0.35 3.60 -4.28
CA LYS A 140 -1.76 3.51 -4.69
C LYS A 140 -2.40 4.87 -5.00
N SER A 141 -1.62 5.93 -5.15
CA SER A 141 -2.11 7.29 -5.44
C SER A 141 -3.12 7.35 -6.59
N LYS A 142 -2.96 6.51 -7.62
CA LYS A 142 -3.85 6.44 -8.77
C LYS A 142 -5.11 5.62 -8.55
N LEU A 143 -5.11 4.73 -7.57
CA LEU A 143 -6.24 3.88 -7.21
C LEU A 143 -7.08 4.46 -6.08
N LEU A 144 -6.66 5.57 -5.46
CA LEU A 144 -7.39 6.18 -4.35
C LEU A 144 -8.86 6.48 -4.68
N PRO A 145 -9.22 7.00 -5.87
CA PRO A 145 -10.62 7.25 -6.20
C PRO A 145 -11.45 5.95 -6.19
N GLN A 146 -10.91 4.84 -6.70
CA GLN A 146 -11.58 3.55 -6.77
C GLN A 146 -11.67 2.92 -5.37
N ILE A 147 -10.57 2.92 -4.61
CA ILE A 147 -10.55 2.44 -3.21
C ILE A 147 -11.59 3.20 -2.40
N TRP A 148 -11.60 4.53 -2.53
CA TRP A 148 -12.55 5.37 -1.81
C TRP A 148 -13.99 5.17 -2.27
N ALA A 149 -14.23 4.98 -3.57
CA ALA A 149 -15.57 4.73 -4.12
C ALA A 149 -16.19 3.43 -3.53
N VAL A 150 -15.37 2.42 -3.25
CA VAL A 150 -15.84 1.20 -2.57
C VAL A 150 -15.99 1.45 -1.07
N ALA A 151 -14.96 1.93 -0.39
CA ALA A 151 -14.95 2.11 1.06
C ALA A 151 -16.03 3.08 1.54
N SER A 152 -16.25 4.20 0.83
CA SER A 152 -17.20 5.25 1.23
C SER A 152 -18.67 4.84 1.16
N GLN A 153 -18.98 3.67 0.60
CA GLN A 153 -20.32 3.10 0.61
C GLN A 153 -20.74 2.54 1.97
N PHE A 154 -19.80 2.40 2.90
CA PHE A 154 -20.02 1.77 4.19
C PHE A 154 -19.69 2.71 5.34
N ASN A 155 -20.34 2.48 6.48
CA ASN A 155 -20.05 3.20 7.70
C ASN A 155 -19.13 2.36 8.58
N PHE A 156 -17.94 2.89 8.85
CA PHE A 156 -16.92 2.32 9.74
C PHE A 156 -16.15 3.46 10.40
N ASP A 157 -15.53 3.19 11.54
CA ASP A 157 -14.79 4.19 12.32
C ASP A 157 -13.28 3.94 12.31
N SER A 158 -12.87 2.68 12.14
CA SER A 158 -11.48 2.24 12.16
C SER A 158 -11.07 1.56 10.86
N VAL A 159 -9.81 1.72 10.51
CA VAL A 159 -9.17 1.12 9.32
C VAL A 159 -7.85 0.50 9.71
N VAL A 160 -7.60 -0.72 9.27
CA VAL A 160 -6.30 -1.37 9.34
C VAL A 160 -5.69 -1.42 7.94
N ASP A 161 -4.60 -0.68 7.71
CA ASP A 161 -3.81 -0.62 6.48
C ASP A 161 -2.51 -1.41 6.70
N LEU A 162 -2.47 -2.66 6.24
CA LEU A 162 -1.42 -3.62 6.62
C LEU A 162 -0.15 -3.58 5.79
N PHE A 163 -0.23 -3.10 4.58
CA PHE A 163 0.89 -2.96 3.66
C PHE A 163 1.00 -1.48 3.25
N SER A 164 1.22 -0.62 4.25
CA SER A 164 1.02 0.82 4.11
C SER A 164 1.91 1.51 3.08
N GLY A 165 3.05 0.91 2.74
CA GLY A 165 3.98 1.41 1.72
C GLY A 165 4.31 2.88 1.89
N SER A 166 3.83 3.72 0.97
CA SER A 166 3.99 5.17 1.05
C SER A 166 3.10 5.85 2.10
N GLY A 167 2.14 5.14 2.73
CA GLY A 167 1.19 5.69 3.69
C GLY A 167 0.02 6.47 3.09
N ILE A 168 -0.09 6.55 1.77
CA ILE A 168 -1.09 7.41 1.11
C ILE A 168 -2.53 6.94 1.33
N VAL A 169 -2.76 5.63 1.46
CA VAL A 169 -4.09 5.06 1.73
C VAL A 169 -4.50 5.36 3.16
N GLY A 170 -3.61 5.09 4.13
CA GLY A 170 -3.84 5.48 5.52
C GLY A 170 -4.09 6.97 5.68
N TYR A 171 -3.34 7.82 4.95
CA TYR A 171 -3.57 9.27 4.95
C TYR A 171 -4.95 9.66 4.39
N MET A 172 -5.41 8.99 3.34
CA MET A 172 -6.76 9.20 2.79
C MET A 172 -7.83 8.95 3.86
N PHE A 173 -7.74 7.84 4.58
CA PHE A 173 -8.70 7.51 5.64
C PHE A 173 -8.61 8.47 6.83
N LYS A 174 -7.39 8.86 7.23
CA LYS A 174 -7.18 9.89 8.25
C LYS A 174 -7.85 11.21 7.86
N ALA A 175 -7.72 11.65 6.62
CA ALA A 175 -8.35 12.87 6.11
C ALA A 175 -9.89 12.80 6.14
N GLN A 176 -10.46 11.60 6.27
CA GLN A 176 -11.90 11.37 6.48
C GLN A 176 -12.28 11.24 7.96
N GLY A 177 -11.36 11.50 8.87
CA GLY A 177 -11.60 11.42 10.32
C GLY A 177 -11.66 9.99 10.86
N LYS A 178 -11.10 9.00 10.13
CA LYS A 178 -11.05 7.62 10.58
C LYS A 178 -9.85 7.39 11.50
N THR A 179 -10.01 6.47 12.45
CA THR A 179 -8.87 5.92 13.21
C THR A 179 -8.12 4.96 12.29
N VAL A 180 -6.81 5.17 12.13
CA VAL A 180 -6.00 4.38 11.19
C VAL A 180 -4.90 3.65 11.95
N ILE A 181 -4.88 2.33 11.81
CA ILE A 181 -3.79 1.46 12.22
C ILE A 181 -3.04 1.10 10.95
N SER A 182 -1.82 1.61 10.78
CA SER A 182 -0.99 1.30 9.63
C SER A 182 0.18 0.41 10.03
N ASN A 183 0.46 -0.58 9.21
CA ASN A 183 1.60 -1.48 9.35
C ASN A 183 2.37 -1.58 8.04
N ASP A 184 3.67 -1.80 8.15
CA ASP A 184 4.50 -2.24 7.04
C ASP A 184 5.64 -3.11 7.57
N TYR A 185 6.08 -4.07 6.79
CA TYR A 185 7.24 -4.89 7.14
C TYR A 185 8.55 -4.08 7.04
N MET A 186 8.59 -3.08 6.15
CA MET A 186 9.75 -2.24 5.94
C MET A 186 9.78 -1.07 6.92
N ALA A 187 10.83 -0.96 7.71
CA ALA A 187 11.04 0.16 8.65
C ALA A 187 10.99 1.54 7.96
N MET A 188 11.44 1.63 6.72
CA MET A 188 11.36 2.86 5.93
C MET A 188 9.89 3.27 5.68
N SER A 189 9.05 2.34 5.25
CA SER A 189 7.61 2.57 5.03
C SER A 189 6.90 2.94 6.33
N ALA A 190 7.18 2.22 7.42
CA ALA A 190 6.65 2.54 8.74
C ALA A 190 7.06 3.96 9.20
N THR A 191 8.30 4.39 8.90
CA THR A 191 8.78 5.74 9.20
C THR A 191 8.02 6.81 8.39
N PHE A 192 7.80 6.58 7.08
CA PHE A 192 6.98 7.47 6.27
C PHE A 192 5.56 7.59 6.82
N THR A 193 4.95 6.46 7.12
CA THR A 193 3.58 6.43 7.65
C THR A 193 3.50 7.14 9.01
N LYS A 194 4.50 6.97 9.86
CA LYS A 194 4.59 7.70 11.13
C LYS A 194 4.64 9.21 10.90
N ALA A 195 5.46 9.67 9.95
CA ALA A 195 5.58 11.09 9.64
C ALA A 195 4.31 11.68 9.03
N MET A 196 3.57 10.93 8.19
CA MET A 196 2.46 11.43 7.39
C MET A 196 1.09 11.12 7.98
N VAL A 197 0.91 9.93 8.56
CA VAL A 197 -0.39 9.48 9.08
C VAL A 197 -0.51 9.72 10.58
N GLU A 198 0.48 9.34 11.38
CA GLU A 198 0.43 9.53 12.84
C GLU A 198 0.62 11.01 13.22
N ASN A 199 1.52 11.72 12.52
CA ASN A 199 1.83 13.10 12.82
C ASN A 199 0.65 14.04 12.55
N ASN A 200 0.28 14.84 13.54
CA ASN A 200 -0.78 15.84 13.44
C ASN A 200 -0.29 17.29 13.62
N ASN A 201 0.85 17.49 14.28
CA ASN A 201 1.23 18.79 14.81
C ASN A 201 2.68 19.19 14.50
N VAL A 202 3.54 18.24 14.17
CA VAL A 202 4.96 18.52 13.95
C VAL A 202 5.17 18.93 12.50
N VAL A 203 5.64 20.14 12.30
CA VAL A 203 6.01 20.68 10.98
C VAL A 203 7.49 21.01 11.02
N LEU A 204 8.25 20.52 10.03
CA LEU A 204 9.65 20.91 9.88
C LEU A 204 9.71 22.34 9.30
N PRO A 205 10.26 23.33 10.03
CA PRO A 205 10.44 24.69 9.52
C PRO A 205 11.31 24.68 8.24
N LEU A 206 10.98 25.57 7.30
CA LEU A 206 11.67 25.60 6.01
C LEU A 206 13.19 25.80 6.15
N ASP A 207 13.61 26.61 7.13
CA ASP A 207 15.03 26.87 7.37
C ASP A 207 15.76 25.63 7.90
N GLU A 208 15.10 24.82 8.74
CA GLU A 208 15.64 23.53 9.18
C GLU A 208 15.67 22.53 8.02
N ALA A 209 14.62 22.48 7.19
CA ALA A 209 14.59 21.65 6.01
C ALA A 209 15.73 21.98 5.04
N LYS A 210 16.01 23.28 4.82
CA LYS A 210 17.13 23.72 3.97
C LYS A 210 18.49 23.27 4.51
N LYS A 211 18.67 23.25 5.83
CA LYS A 211 19.93 22.76 6.44
C LYS A 211 20.17 21.27 6.15
N LEU A 212 19.13 20.47 6.04
CA LEU A 212 19.22 19.06 5.70
C LEU A 212 19.63 18.81 4.24
N LEU A 213 19.40 19.80 3.37
CA LEU A 213 19.76 19.72 1.94
C LEU A 213 21.16 20.23 1.63
N ILE A 214 21.87 20.75 2.65
CA ILE A 214 23.26 21.17 2.47
C ILE A 214 24.14 19.94 2.39
N GLU A 215 24.90 19.83 1.30
CA GLU A 215 25.88 18.78 1.10
C GLU A 215 26.89 18.75 2.25
N LYS A 216 27.01 17.60 2.92
CA LYS A 216 28.02 17.39 3.93
C LYS A 216 29.33 17.09 3.22
N ARG A 217 30.34 17.94 3.41
CA ARG A 217 31.69 17.75 2.83
C ARG A 217 32.37 16.45 3.31
N GLU A 218 31.94 15.92 4.44
CA GLU A 218 32.41 14.65 5.01
C GLU A 218 31.34 13.54 4.78
N SER A 219 30.96 13.35 3.54
CA SER A 219 30.14 12.20 3.14
C SER A 219 31.03 10.94 3.20
N ASP A 220 30.48 9.84 3.73
CA ASP A 220 31.16 8.54 3.74
C ASP A 220 31.16 7.87 2.36
N HIS A 221 30.58 8.52 1.35
CA HIS A 221 30.47 8.04 -0.03
C HIS A 221 29.90 6.61 -0.15
N PHE A 222 29.20 6.13 0.87
CA PHE A 222 28.70 4.76 0.98
C PHE A 222 27.94 4.29 -0.27
N VAL A 223 27.06 5.12 -0.81
CA VAL A 223 26.26 4.77 -2.00
C VAL A 223 27.18 4.66 -3.22
N GLU A 224 28.07 5.62 -3.42
CA GLU A 224 29.00 5.62 -4.53
C GLU A 224 29.94 4.42 -4.46
N GLU A 225 30.53 4.14 -3.31
CA GLU A 225 31.45 3.02 -3.12
C GLU A 225 30.75 1.66 -3.29
N THR A 226 29.56 1.52 -2.70
CA THR A 226 28.78 0.27 -2.77
C THR A 226 28.35 -0.06 -4.20
N PHE A 227 27.92 0.94 -4.96
CA PHE A 227 27.33 0.74 -6.28
C PHE A 227 28.23 1.07 -7.45
N ARG A 228 29.47 1.54 -7.20
CA ARG A 228 30.44 1.93 -8.24
C ARG A 228 30.62 0.85 -9.32
N GLY A 229 30.78 -0.42 -8.92
CA GLY A 229 30.95 -1.53 -9.85
C GLY A 229 29.67 -2.01 -10.55
N LEU A 230 28.50 -1.63 -10.05
CA LEU A 230 27.21 -2.05 -10.58
C LEU A 230 26.59 -1.03 -11.55
N TYR A 231 26.71 0.26 -11.24
CA TYR A 231 26.02 1.34 -11.95
C TYR A 231 26.95 2.30 -12.69
N TYR A 232 28.20 2.44 -12.25
CA TYR A 232 29.17 3.33 -12.85
C TYR A 232 30.25 2.51 -13.54
N LYS A 233 30.01 2.12 -14.80
CA LYS A 233 30.96 1.33 -15.58
C LYS A 233 32.10 2.18 -16.14
N ASP A 234 31.86 3.49 -16.33
CA ASP A 234 32.81 4.45 -16.91
C ASP A 234 32.77 5.76 -16.13
N GLU A 235 33.87 6.53 -16.17
CA GLU A 235 33.98 7.82 -15.50
C GLU A 235 32.99 8.87 -16.02
N GLU A 236 32.44 8.71 -17.22
CA GLU A 236 31.47 9.59 -17.85
C GLU A 236 30.05 9.47 -17.23
N ASN A 237 29.78 8.46 -16.42
CA ASN A 237 28.48 8.21 -15.79
C ASN A 237 28.45 8.56 -14.28
N ARG A 238 29.39 9.36 -13.80
CA ARG A 238 29.44 9.84 -12.42
C ARG A 238 28.60 11.07 -12.18
#